data_4cb7a89f41c0b7e5aef91c7bcb934eee
#
_entry.id   4cb7a89f41c0b7e5aef91c7bcb934eee
#
_cell.length_a   1.000
_cell.length_b   1.000
_cell.length_c   1.000
_cell.angle_alpha   90.00
_cell.angle_beta   90.00
_cell.angle_gamma   90.00
#
_symmetry.space_group_name_H-M   'P 1'
#
loop_
_entity.id
_entity.type
_entity.pdbx_description
1 polymer ?
#
loop_
_entity_poly.entity_id
_entity_poly.type
_entity_poly.pdbx_seq_one_letter_code
_entity_poly.pdbx_strand_id
1 'polypeptide(L)'
;MICKNHEPQTNAPEMSRADKEPWVNCAAVYVRMSTEHQQYSTSNQMDVIREYAKRRGLTIVKEYSDEGKSGLNIQGRDSLAQMIRDVQEGRAQFTNILVYDVSRWGRFQDADESAHYEYTCRRVGVAVHYCAEQFENDGSPMSSVMKTMKRTMAGEYSRELSSKVFQGACRLIQLGYKQGGTAGFGLRRMLIDQNGERKAMLKMGEHKSIQTDRVVLVRGPEEEIKIVQWIFQMFIGGGKAESEIAASLNAQGVKTDFGREWNRGTVHQILTNEKYIGNNVYHRTSCKLKKKHWEFIGYELVWYPNRMLQAIKPG
;
A
#
# COMPACT_ATOMS: atom_id res chain seq x y z
N MET A 1 -25.39 -41.34 -17.86
CA MET A 1 -25.81 -40.48 -16.71
C MET A 1 -25.11 -39.16 -16.81
N ILE A 2 -25.82 -38.13 -17.26
CA ILE A 2 -25.27 -36.79 -17.48
C ILE A 2 -25.73 -35.94 -16.30
N CYS A 3 -24.78 -35.56 -15.44
CA CYS A 3 -25.04 -34.63 -14.33
C CYS A 3 -25.26 -33.22 -14.90
N LYS A 4 -26.47 -32.71 -14.84
CA LYS A 4 -26.80 -31.30 -15.08
C LYS A 4 -26.35 -30.48 -13.87
N ASN A 5 -25.33 -29.67 -14.03
CA ASN A 5 -24.97 -28.63 -13.08
C ASN A 5 -26.02 -27.52 -13.17
N HIS A 6 -26.78 -27.32 -12.11
CA HIS A 6 -27.66 -26.17 -11.91
C HIS A 6 -26.75 -25.05 -11.36
N GLU A 7 -26.41 -24.07 -12.17
CA GLU A 7 -25.93 -22.77 -11.70
C GLU A 7 -27.13 -22.01 -11.09
N PRO A 8 -27.00 -21.41 -9.91
CA PRO A 8 -28.03 -20.55 -9.37
C PRO A 8 -28.02 -19.23 -10.16
N GLN A 9 -29.01 -19.03 -11.00
CA GLN A 9 -29.33 -17.71 -11.57
C GLN A 9 -29.80 -16.80 -10.45
N THR A 10 -28.90 -15.95 -9.93
CA THR A 10 -29.29 -14.81 -9.10
C THR A 10 -29.90 -13.74 -10.01
N ASN A 11 -31.20 -13.83 -10.23
CA ASN A 11 -32.00 -12.75 -10.81
C ASN A 11 -32.03 -11.58 -9.79
N ALA A 12 -31.10 -10.63 -9.93
CA ALA A 12 -31.30 -9.33 -9.31
C ALA A 12 -32.55 -8.69 -9.97
N PRO A 13 -33.47 -8.11 -9.20
CA PRO A 13 -34.67 -7.50 -9.77
C PRO A 13 -34.24 -6.32 -10.66
N GLU A 14 -34.54 -6.42 -11.94
CA GLU A 14 -34.46 -5.27 -12.86
C GLU A 14 -35.51 -4.24 -12.41
N MET A 15 -35.07 -3.12 -11.85
CA MET A 15 -35.96 -1.98 -11.58
C MET A 15 -36.64 -1.55 -12.86
N SER A 16 -37.96 -1.49 -12.84
CA SER A 16 -38.77 -1.06 -13.98
C SER A 16 -38.43 0.40 -14.37
N ARG A 17 -38.68 0.77 -15.61
CA ARG A 17 -38.46 2.17 -16.08
C ARG A 17 -39.23 3.18 -15.22
N ALA A 18 -40.44 2.81 -14.74
CA ALA A 18 -41.29 3.65 -13.90
C ALA A 18 -40.69 3.94 -12.52
N ASP A 19 -39.91 2.99 -11.94
CA ASP A 19 -39.29 3.17 -10.62
C ASP A 19 -38.06 4.10 -10.66
N LYS A 20 -37.58 4.45 -11.87
CA LYS A 20 -36.39 5.31 -12.07
C LYS A 20 -36.72 6.77 -12.39
N GLU A 21 -37.99 7.08 -12.76
CA GLU A 21 -38.37 8.43 -13.13
C GLU A 21 -38.03 9.51 -12.08
N PRO A 22 -38.22 9.29 -10.77
CA PRO A 22 -37.91 10.31 -9.78
C PRO A 22 -36.40 10.59 -9.62
N TRP A 23 -35.51 9.71 -10.11
CA TRP A 23 -34.06 9.81 -9.89
C TRP A 23 -33.23 10.15 -11.14
N VAL A 24 -33.89 10.48 -12.27
CA VAL A 24 -33.24 10.70 -13.57
C VAL A 24 -32.14 11.76 -13.52
N ASN A 25 -32.34 12.84 -12.75
CA ASN A 25 -31.38 13.93 -12.58
C ASN A 25 -30.58 13.81 -11.27
N CYS A 26 -30.71 12.69 -10.54
CA CYS A 26 -29.97 12.46 -9.31
C CYS A 26 -28.64 11.78 -9.58
N ALA A 27 -27.61 12.24 -8.88
CA ALA A 27 -26.25 11.74 -9.03
C ALA A 27 -25.64 11.39 -7.67
N ALA A 28 -24.89 10.28 -7.63
CA ALA A 28 -23.93 10.03 -6.57
C ALA A 28 -22.53 10.46 -7.00
N VAL A 29 -21.73 10.91 -6.05
CA VAL A 29 -20.33 11.26 -6.29
C VAL A 29 -19.43 10.22 -5.68
N TYR A 30 -18.36 9.83 -6.40
CA TYR A 30 -17.28 9.04 -5.86
C TYR A 30 -15.95 9.79 -5.94
N VAL A 31 -15.32 10.00 -4.79
CA VAL A 31 -14.00 10.62 -4.67
C VAL A 31 -13.01 9.70 -3.98
N ARG A 32 -11.73 9.79 -4.35
CA ARG A 32 -10.67 8.95 -3.78
C ARG A 32 -9.34 9.68 -3.73
N MET A 33 -8.62 9.49 -2.63
CA MET A 33 -7.25 9.94 -2.45
C MET A 33 -6.37 8.79 -1.96
N SER A 34 -5.16 8.64 -2.52
CA SER A 34 -4.25 7.53 -2.18
C SER A 34 -3.27 7.85 -1.05
N THR A 35 -2.98 9.14 -0.78
CA THR A 35 -2.11 9.63 0.29
C THR A 35 -2.46 11.07 0.66
N GLU A 36 -2.15 11.47 1.91
CA GLU A 36 -2.41 12.83 2.43
C GLU A 36 -1.68 13.96 1.69
N HIS A 37 -0.67 13.64 0.86
CA HIS A 37 0.19 14.63 0.20
C HIS A 37 -0.02 14.76 -1.30
N GLN A 38 -1.14 14.30 -1.86
CA GLN A 38 -1.39 14.46 -3.28
C GLN A 38 -1.94 15.86 -3.61
N GLN A 39 -1.46 16.44 -4.71
CA GLN A 39 -1.80 17.76 -5.22
C GLN A 39 -3.30 18.00 -5.48
N TYR A 40 -4.09 16.92 -5.59
CA TYR A 40 -5.53 16.96 -5.79
C TYR A 40 -6.21 16.30 -4.60
N SER A 41 -6.51 17.10 -3.57
CA SER A 41 -7.34 16.68 -2.45
C SER A 41 -8.73 16.26 -2.93
N THR A 42 -9.47 15.52 -2.11
CA THR A 42 -10.87 15.18 -2.38
C THR A 42 -11.71 16.45 -2.61
N SER A 43 -11.38 17.55 -1.93
CA SER A 43 -11.99 18.86 -2.12
C SER A 43 -11.87 19.36 -3.57
N ASN A 44 -10.67 19.35 -4.16
CA ASN A 44 -10.46 19.79 -5.54
C ASN A 44 -11.21 18.90 -6.56
N GLN A 45 -11.30 17.58 -6.28
CA GLN A 45 -12.11 16.67 -7.11
C GLN A 45 -13.59 17.06 -7.03
N MET A 46 -14.09 17.34 -5.82
CA MET A 46 -15.47 17.75 -5.60
C MET A 46 -15.84 19.05 -6.32
N ASP A 47 -14.95 20.03 -6.35
CA ASP A 47 -15.23 21.31 -7.02
C ASP A 47 -15.45 21.10 -8.53
N VAL A 48 -14.61 20.30 -9.19
CA VAL A 48 -14.78 19.97 -10.62
C VAL A 48 -16.06 19.16 -10.85
N ILE A 49 -16.37 18.20 -9.97
CA ILE A 49 -17.58 17.39 -10.06
C ILE A 49 -18.84 18.23 -9.86
N ARG A 50 -18.85 19.15 -8.90
CA ARG A 50 -19.97 20.05 -8.67
C ARG A 50 -20.24 20.97 -9.87
N GLU A 51 -19.17 21.50 -10.47
CA GLU A 51 -19.29 22.31 -11.67
C GLU A 51 -19.83 21.49 -12.85
N TYR A 52 -19.36 20.26 -13.03
CA TYR A 52 -19.89 19.34 -14.04
C TYR A 52 -21.38 19.05 -13.81
N ALA A 53 -21.77 18.72 -12.56
CA ALA A 53 -23.16 18.47 -12.18
C ALA A 53 -24.04 19.68 -12.50
N LYS A 54 -23.60 20.91 -12.12
CA LYS A 54 -24.32 22.15 -12.41
C LYS A 54 -24.54 22.36 -13.91
N ARG A 55 -23.50 22.15 -14.73
CA ARG A 55 -23.61 22.29 -16.20
C ARG A 55 -24.58 21.32 -16.84
N ARG A 56 -24.74 20.13 -16.22
CA ARG A 56 -25.60 19.04 -16.70
C ARG A 56 -26.98 19.00 -16.04
N GLY A 57 -27.28 19.91 -15.12
CA GLY A 57 -28.55 19.93 -14.37
C GLY A 57 -28.73 18.71 -13.45
N LEU A 58 -27.62 18.14 -12.96
CA LEU A 58 -27.64 16.99 -12.06
C LEU A 58 -27.61 17.43 -10.60
N THR A 59 -28.44 16.79 -9.78
CA THR A 59 -28.49 17.00 -8.32
C THR A 59 -27.70 15.94 -7.61
N ILE A 60 -26.67 16.32 -6.86
CA ILE A 60 -25.87 15.40 -6.04
C ILE A 60 -26.68 15.02 -4.78
N VAL A 61 -27.03 13.75 -4.66
CA VAL A 61 -27.85 13.22 -3.54
C VAL A 61 -27.03 12.36 -2.56
N LYS A 62 -25.88 11.83 -3.01
CA LYS A 62 -25.04 10.97 -2.14
C LYS A 62 -23.56 11.11 -2.51
N GLU A 63 -22.71 11.06 -1.48
CA GLU A 63 -21.26 11.08 -1.64
C GLU A 63 -20.64 9.80 -1.04
N TYR A 64 -19.70 9.22 -1.78
CA TYR A 64 -18.87 8.10 -1.37
C TYR A 64 -17.41 8.51 -1.44
N SER A 65 -16.67 8.35 -0.34
CA SER A 65 -15.28 8.77 -0.25
C SER A 65 -14.38 7.67 0.30
N ASP A 66 -13.27 7.39 -0.38
CA ASP A 66 -12.21 6.50 0.07
C ASP A 66 -10.90 7.28 0.20
N GLU A 67 -10.59 7.73 1.42
CA GLU A 67 -9.37 8.46 1.72
C GLU A 67 -8.23 7.51 2.12
N GLY A 68 -7.00 7.84 1.70
CA GLY A 68 -5.80 7.06 2.04
C GLY A 68 -5.72 5.68 1.39
N LYS A 69 -6.55 5.39 0.37
CA LYS A 69 -6.65 4.06 -0.24
C LYS A 69 -6.06 4.02 -1.65
N SER A 70 -5.35 2.92 -1.94
CA SER A 70 -4.83 2.65 -3.29
C SER A 70 -5.97 2.38 -4.28
N GLY A 71 -5.78 2.77 -5.54
CA GLY A 71 -6.73 2.47 -6.63
C GLY A 71 -6.50 1.12 -7.33
N LEU A 72 -5.58 0.27 -6.83
CA LEU A 72 -5.12 -0.93 -7.53
C LEU A 72 -6.07 -2.14 -7.44
N ASN A 73 -6.95 -2.17 -6.45
CA ASN A 73 -7.98 -3.19 -6.28
C ASN A 73 -9.17 -2.62 -5.50
N ILE A 74 -10.29 -3.37 -5.44
CA ILE A 74 -11.48 -2.97 -4.67
C ILE A 74 -11.30 -3.22 -3.16
N GLN A 75 -10.39 -4.11 -2.78
CA GLN A 75 -10.12 -4.40 -1.36
C GLN A 75 -9.57 -3.17 -0.66
N GLY A 76 -10.23 -2.75 0.42
CA GLY A 76 -9.92 -1.51 1.14
C GLY A 76 -10.54 -0.25 0.52
N ARG A 77 -11.39 -0.37 -0.48
CA ARG A 77 -12.23 0.71 -1.02
C ARG A 77 -13.68 0.47 -0.64
N ASP A 78 -13.94 0.60 0.65
CA ASP A 78 -15.21 0.19 1.25
C ASP A 78 -16.38 1.03 0.74
N SER A 79 -16.15 2.32 0.45
CA SER A 79 -17.16 3.23 -0.09
C SER A 79 -17.50 2.92 -1.55
N LEU A 80 -16.51 2.57 -2.39
CA LEU A 80 -16.78 2.09 -3.75
C LEU A 80 -17.56 0.78 -3.71
N ALA A 81 -17.13 -0.18 -2.89
CA ALA A 81 -17.80 -1.46 -2.76
C ALA A 81 -19.26 -1.29 -2.29
N GLN A 82 -19.49 -0.36 -1.35
CA GLN A 82 -20.84 -0.01 -0.90
C GLN A 82 -21.67 0.62 -2.01
N MET A 83 -21.11 1.55 -2.77
CA MET A 83 -21.79 2.17 -3.90
C MET A 83 -22.23 1.13 -4.94
N ILE A 84 -21.33 0.21 -5.30
CA ILE A 84 -21.65 -0.88 -6.24
C ILE A 84 -22.77 -1.80 -5.69
N ARG A 85 -22.71 -2.15 -4.39
CA ARG A 85 -23.80 -2.92 -3.75
C ARG A 85 -25.12 -2.17 -3.78
N ASP A 86 -25.15 -0.88 -3.45
CA ASP A 86 -26.36 -0.06 -3.48
C ASP A 86 -26.99 -0.05 -4.88
N VAL A 87 -26.14 0.00 -5.92
CA VAL A 87 -26.58 -0.07 -7.32
C VAL A 87 -27.13 -1.46 -7.67
N GLN A 88 -26.43 -2.55 -7.30
CA GLN A 88 -26.81 -3.92 -7.63
C GLN A 88 -28.09 -4.36 -6.93
N GLU A 89 -28.30 -3.91 -5.69
CA GLU A 89 -29.47 -4.29 -4.87
C GLU A 89 -30.65 -3.34 -5.06
N GLY A 90 -30.56 -2.40 -6.00
CA GLY A 90 -31.65 -1.46 -6.30
C GLY A 90 -31.91 -0.40 -5.22
N ARG A 91 -30.98 -0.22 -4.28
CA ARG A 91 -31.09 0.81 -3.23
C ARG A 91 -30.58 2.19 -3.67
N ALA A 92 -30.06 2.30 -4.89
CA ALA A 92 -29.54 3.54 -5.43
C ALA A 92 -30.67 4.52 -5.75
N GLN A 93 -30.70 5.65 -5.06
CA GLN A 93 -31.60 6.78 -5.34
C GLN A 93 -30.97 7.77 -6.32
N PHE A 94 -30.27 7.26 -7.33
CA PHE A 94 -29.59 8.01 -8.37
C PHE A 94 -29.43 7.17 -9.64
N THR A 95 -29.36 7.82 -10.77
CA THR A 95 -29.11 7.20 -12.09
C THR A 95 -27.78 7.62 -12.68
N ASN A 96 -27.04 8.49 -12.00
CA ASN A 96 -25.74 8.98 -12.44
C ASN A 96 -24.69 8.81 -11.34
N ILE A 97 -23.48 8.38 -11.71
CA ILE A 97 -22.32 8.35 -10.83
C ILE A 97 -21.29 9.33 -11.43
N LEU A 98 -20.87 10.30 -10.63
CA LEU A 98 -19.90 11.32 -11.01
C LEU A 98 -18.55 11.00 -10.40
N VAL A 99 -17.52 10.87 -11.23
CA VAL A 99 -16.15 10.57 -10.82
C VAL A 99 -15.23 11.59 -11.46
N TYR A 100 -14.17 11.98 -10.81
CA TYR A 100 -13.24 12.98 -11.34
C TYR A 100 -12.65 12.52 -12.68
N ASP A 101 -11.95 11.37 -12.71
CA ASP A 101 -11.36 10.77 -13.92
C ASP A 101 -11.36 9.24 -13.89
N VAL A 102 -10.94 8.61 -14.97
CA VAL A 102 -10.85 7.13 -15.09
C VAL A 102 -9.94 6.55 -14.02
N SER A 103 -8.86 7.25 -13.61
CA SER A 103 -7.91 6.76 -12.60
C SER A 103 -8.49 6.79 -11.17
N ARG A 104 -9.48 7.66 -10.90
CA ARG A 104 -10.21 7.71 -9.62
C ARG A 104 -11.24 6.59 -9.53
N TRP A 105 -11.91 6.27 -10.65
CA TRP A 105 -12.77 5.09 -10.73
C TRP A 105 -11.99 3.82 -10.39
N GLY A 106 -10.86 3.56 -11.05
CA GLY A 106 -9.98 2.45 -10.69
C GLY A 106 -8.73 2.35 -11.56
N ARG A 107 -7.57 2.29 -10.90
CA ARG A 107 -6.30 1.85 -11.49
C ARG A 107 -6.09 0.37 -11.21
N PHE A 108 -7.10 -0.45 -11.51
CA PHE A 108 -7.02 -1.88 -11.27
C PHE A 108 -5.85 -2.49 -12.03
N GLN A 109 -5.23 -3.52 -11.46
CA GLN A 109 -4.17 -4.28 -12.14
C GLN A 109 -4.69 -4.94 -13.42
N ASP A 110 -5.97 -5.31 -13.39
CA ASP A 110 -6.73 -5.81 -14.52
C ASP A 110 -7.69 -4.72 -15.01
N ALA A 111 -7.52 -4.29 -16.25
CA ALA A 111 -8.39 -3.29 -16.88
C ALA A 111 -9.84 -3.77 -16.97
N ASP A 112 -10.06 -5.09 -17.02
CA ASP A 112 -11.38 -5.71 -17.10
C ASP A 112 -12.14 -5.58 -15.79
N GLU A 113 -11.48 -5.53 -14.64
CA GLU A 113 -12.13 -5.31 -13.35
C GLU A 113 -12.82 -3.93 -13.31
N SER A 114 -12.15 -2.89 -13.79
CA SER A 114 -12.73 -1.55 -13.92
C SER A 114 -13.91 -1.51 -14.90
N ALA A 115 -13.79 -2.23 -16.01
CA ALA A 115 -14.86 -2.34 -17.00
C ALA A 115 -16.06 -3.12 -16.44
N HIS A 116 -15.81 -4.17 -15.66
CA HIS A 116 -16.86 -4.96 -15.03
C HIS A 116 -17.76 -4.11 -14.10
N TYR A 117 -17.15 -3.29 -13.22
CA TYR A 117 -17.95 -2.44 -12.32
C TYR A 117 -18.73 -1.36 -13.10
N GLU A 118 -18.16 -0.77 -14.13
CA GLU A 118 -18.87 0.16 -14.99
C GLU A 118 -20.01 -0.52 -15.76
N TYR A 119 -19.78 -1.73 -16.28
CA TYR A 119 -20.82 -2.54 -16.94
C TYR A 119 -21.95 -2.89 -16.00
N THR A 120 -21.62 -3.28 -14.76
CA THR A 120 -22.60 -3.60 -13.70
C THR A 120 -23.53 -2.42 -13.44
N CYS A 121 -22.98 -1.21 -13.30
CA CYS A 121 -23.78 0.01 -13.14
C CYS A 121 -24.68 0.26 -14.37
N ARG A 122 -24.12 0.15 -15.58
CA ARG A 122 -24.85 0.39 -16.84
C ARG A 122 -26.00 -0.59 -17.02
N ARG A 123 -25.81 -1.87 -16.67
CA ARG A 123 -26.85 -2.91 -16.80
C ARG A 123 -28.11 -2.57 -16.02
N VAL A 124 -28.00 -1.96 -14.86
CA VAL A 124 -29.13 -1.52 -14.05
C VAL A 124 -29.57 -0.08 -14.34
N GLY A 125 -29.01 0.54 -15.42
CA GLY A 125 -29.40 1.87 -15.92
C GLY A 125 -28.79 3.02 -15.13
N VAL A 126 -27.63 2.82 -14.48
CA VAL A 126 -26.83 3.86 -13.82
C VAL A 126 -25.63 4.20 -14.72
N ALA A 127 -25.54 5.48 -15.16
CA ALA A 127 -24.46 5.97 -16.00
C ALA A 127 -23.27 6.45 -15.15
N VAL A 128 -22.04 6.13 -15.59
CA VAL A 128 -20.81 6.64 -14.98
C VAL A 128 -20.25 7.77 -15.82
N HIS A 129 -20.01 8.95 -15.22
CA HIS A 129 -19.47 10.13 -15.86
C HIS A 129 -18.06 10.44 -15.32
N TYR A 130 -17.12 10.71 -16.21
CA TYR A 130 -15.74 11.11 -15.88
C TYR A 130 -15.62 12.64 -16.08
N CYS A 131 -15.76 13.41 -14.99
CA CYS A 131 -16.04 14.84 -15.03
C CYS A 131 -14.86 15.68 -15.54
N ALA A 132 -13.62 15.22 -15.38
CA ALA A 132 -12.41 15.92 -15.83
C ALA A 132 -11.87 15.38 -17.17
N GLU A 133 -12.51 14.37 -17.76
CA GLU A 133 -12.08 13.84 -19.06
C GLU A 133 -12.65 14.66 -20.22
N GLN A 134 -11.89 14.66 -21.34
CA GLN A 134 -12.28 15.39 -22.56
C GLN A 134 -13.22 14.58 -23.48
N PHE A 135 -13.61 13.37 -23.07
CA PHE A 135 -14.56 12.53 -23.80
C PHE A 135 -15.77 12.22 -22.93
N GLU A 136 -16.90 12.03 -23.58
CA GLU A 136 -18.12 11.58 -22.92
C GLU A 136 -18.17 10.06 -22.85
N ASN A 137 -18.67 9.54 -21.73
CA ASN A 137 -18.87 8.09 -21.57
C ASN A 137 -20.24 7.67 -22.14
N ASP A 138 -20.44 7.93 -23.41
CA ASP A 138 -21.69 7.73 -24.16
C ASP A 138 -21.86 6.30 -24.73
N GLY A 139 -20.85 5.44 -24.53
CA GLY A 139 -20.83 4.08 -25.07
C GLY A 139 -20.38 3.98 -26.54
N SER A 140 -19.95 5.09 -27.14
CA SER A 140 -19.40 5.09 -28.50
C SER A 140 -18.12 4.25 -28.59
N PRO A 141 -17.77 3.74 -29.78
CA PRO A 141 -16.50 3.02 -30.00
C PRO A 141 -15.29 3.87 -29.58
N MET A 142 -15.30 5.17 -29.91
CA MET A 142 -14.21 6.08 -29.57
C MET A 142 -14.07 6.25 -28.03
N SER A 143 -15.17 6.44 -27.32
CA SER A 143 -15.18 6.52 -25.86
C SER A 143 -14.64 5.23 -25.23
N SER A 144 -14.96 4.07 -25.80
CA SER A 144 -14.46 2.78 -25.35
C SER A 144 -12.95 2.63 -25.55
N VAL A 145 -12.42 3.05 -26.70
CA VAL A 145 -10.97 3.08 -26.95
C VAL A 145 -10.26 4.02 -25.98
N MET A 146 -10.75 5.25 -25.81
CA MET A 146 -10.16 6.22 -24.89
C MET A 146 -10.14 5.73 -23.44
N LYS A 147 -11.21 5.11 -22.97
CA LYS A 147 -11.25 4.50 -21.63
C LYS A 147 -10.25 3.37 -21.46
N THR A 148 -10.18 2.46 -22.42
CA THR A 148 -9.22 1.34 -22.37
C THR A 148 -7.79 1.87 -22.35
N MET A 149 -7.45 2.83 -23.20
CA MET A 149 -6.14 3.48 -23.20
C MET A 149 -5.81 4.13 -21.84
N LYS A 150 -6.73 4.91 -21.28
CA LYS A 150 -6.57 5.55 -19.97
C LYS A 150 -6.37 4.53 -18.84
N ARG A 151 -7.14 3.45 -18.84
CA ARG A 151 -7.01 2.35 -17.86
C ARG A 151 -5.65 1.68 -17.94
N THR A 152 -5.21 1.32 -19.15
CA THR A 152 -3.91 0.70 -19.40
C THR A 152 -2.76 1.61 -18.97
N MET A 153 -2.79 2.88 -19.38
CA MET A 153 -1.78 3.86 -18.99
C MET A 153 -1.72 4.06 -17.47
N ALA A 154 -2.86 4.11 -16.78
CA ALA A 154 -2.90 4.27 -15.33
C ALA A 154 -2.30 3.04 -14.61
N GLY A 155 -2.48 1.83 -15.14
CA GLY A 155 -1.86 0.60 -14.64
C GLY A 155 -0.35 0.58 -14.88
N GLU A 156 0.09 0.87 -16.10
CA GLU A 156 1.52 0.90 -16.46
C GLU A 156 2.30 1.97 -15.70
N TYR A 157 1.74 3.17 -15.52
CA TYR A 157 2.36 4.20 -14.68
C TYR A 157 2.65 3.70 -13.26
N SER A 158 1.73 2.95 -12.66
CA SER A 158 1.93 2.38 -11.32
C SER A 158 3.04 1.31 -11.29
N ARG A 159 3.15 0.49 -12.34
CA ARG A 159 4.21 -0.52 -12.49
C ARG A 159 5.57 0.14 -12.68
N GLU A 160 5.65 1.11 -13.59
CA GLU A 160 6.87 1.85 -13.89
C GLU A 160 7.38 2.61 -12.67
N LEU A 161 6.50 3.36 -11.97
CA LEU A 161 6.84 4.06 -10.74
C LEU A 161 7.36 3.10 -9.67
N SER A 162 6.67 1.97 -9.47
CA SER A 162 7.10 0.95 -8.50
C SER A 162 8.48 0.38 -8.86
N SER A 163 8.77 0.17 -10.15
CA SER A 163 10.08 -0.29 -10.60
C SER A 163 11.18 0.75 -10.34
N LYS A 164 10.93 2.01 -10.70
CA LYS A 164 11.87 3.12 -10.45
C LYS A 164 12.16 3.32 -8.96
N VAL A 165 11.14 3.27 -8.12
CA VAL A 165 11.28 3.38 -6.66
C VAL A 165 12.11 2.22 -6.11
N PHE A 166 11.85 0.99 -6.58
CA PHE A 166 12.62 -0.17 -6.18
C PHE A 166 14.10 -0.06 -6.58
N GLN A 167 14.38 0.29 -7.84
CA GLN A 167 15.75 0.48 -8.31
C GLN A 167 16.48 1.57 -7.52
N GLY A 168 15.80 2.69 -7.22
CA GLY A 168 16.34 3.76 -6.38
C GLY A 168 16.65 3.28 -4.96
N ALA A 169 15.78 2.49 -4.35
CA ALA A 169 16.00 1.91 -3.03
C ALA A 169 17.20 0.93 -3.05
N CYS A 170 17.30 0.04 -4.05
CA CYS A 170 18.44 -0.85 -4.23
C CYS A 170 19.75 -0.08 -4.35
N ARG A 171 19.74 0.99 -5.14
CA ARG A 171 20.95 1.84 -5.28
C ARG A 171 21.37 2.47 -3.96
N LEU A 172 20.43 2.96 -3.16
CA LEU A 172 20.72 3.52 -1.84
C LEU A 172 21.28 2.47 -0.87
N ILE A 173 20.74 1.22 -0.91
CA ILE A 173 21.29 0.10 -0.13
C ILE A 173 22.73 -0.22 -0.55
N GLN A 174 23.02 -0.27 -1.85
CA GLN A 174 24.38 -0.48 -2.39
C GLN A 174 25.34 0.59 -1.94
N LEU A 175 24.87 1.81 -1.72
CA LEU A 175 25.65 2.91 -1.16
C LEU A 175 25.78 2.85 0.38
N GLY A 176 25.21 1.82 1.02
CA GLY A 176 25.28 1.63 2.47
C GLY A 176 24.18 2.35 3.27
N TYR A 177 23.23 3.01 2.60
CA TYR A 177 22.15 3.73 3.27
C TYR A 177 21.00 2.82 3.65
N LYS A 178 20.45 3.01 4.84
CA LYS A 178 19.30 2.26 5.34
C LYS A 178 18.01 2.69 4.66
N GLN A 179 17.25 1.71 4.14
CA GLN A 179 15.94 1.92 3.55
C GLN A 179 14.85 1.23 4.42
N GLY A 180 13.96 2.04 4.98
CA GLY A 180 12.82 1.57 5.77
C GLY A 180 13.14 0.72 7.01
N GLY A 181 12.12 0.38 7.78
CA GLY A 181 12.19 -0.51 8.92
C GLY A 181 12.96 0.02 10.14
N THR A 182 12.88 -0.74 11.25
CA THR A 182 13.57 -0.43 12.50
C THR A 182 15.08 -0.68 12.40
N ALA A 183 15.84 -0.06 13.30
CA ALA A 183 17.26 -0.32 13.40
C ALA A 183 17.54 -1.79 13.81
N GLY A 184 16.89 -2.24 14.86
CA GLY A 184 17.14 -3.49 15.59
C GLY A 184 17.79 -3.19 16.94
N PHE A 185 17.66 -4.13 17.87
CA PHE A 185 18.23 -4.04 19.22
C PHE A 185 19.75 -3.84 19.14
N GLY A 186 20.33 -2.95 19.93
CA GLY A 186 21.75 -2.63 19.88
C GLY A 186 22.19 -1.75 18.69
N LEU A 187 21.27 -1.32 17.84
CA LEU A 187 21.53 -0.46 16.69
C LEU A 187 20.70 0.82 16.77
N ARG A 188 21.19 1.88 16.12
CA ARG A 188 20.48 3.17 16.01
C ARG A 188 20.47 3.67 14.57
N ARG A 189 19.48 4.51 14.25
CA ARG A 189 19.38 5.21 12.96
C ARG A 189 19.99 6.59 13.10
N MET A 190 21.04 6.85 12.36
CA MET A 190 21.70 8.16 12.29
C MET A 190 21.31 8.86 11.01
N LEU A 191 20.82 10.08 11.12
CA LEU A 191 20.59 10.98 10.00
C LEU A 191 21.92 11.61 9.59
N ILE A 192 22.21 11.55 8.30
CA ILE A 192 23.37 12.21 7.70
C ILE A 192 22.93 13.10 6.54
N ASP A 193 23.65 14.15 6.29
CA ASP A 193 23.41 15.03 5.14
C ASP A 193 23.95 14.44 3.84
N GLN A 194 23.83 15.20 2.76
CA GLN A 194 24.35 14.80 1.44
C GLN A 194 25.89 14.75 1.37
N ASN A 195 26.60 15.40 2.29
CA ASN A 195 28.08 15.38 2.39
C ASN A 195 28.55 14.22 3.30
N GLY A 196 27.64 13.49 3.93
CA GLY A 196 27.95 12.40 4.86
C GLY A 196 28.14 12.86 6.31
N GLU A 197 27.89 14.13 6.63
CA GLU A 197 28.01 14.65 7.98
C GLU A 197 26.82 14.20 8.86
N ARG A 198 27.13 13.84 10.10
CA ARG A 198 26.13 13.38 11.07
C ARG A 198 25.31 14.54 11.58
N LYS A 199 23.97 14.44 11.47
CA LYS A 199 23.03 15.46 11.96
C LYS A 199 22.41 15.09 13.29
N ALA A 200 21.68 13.98 13.35
CA ALA A 200 20.92 13.58 14.54
C ALA A 200 20.64 12.08 14.57
N MET A 201 20.46 11.54 15.77
CA MET A 201 19.89 10.20 15.97
C MET A 201 18.38 10.25 15.82
N LEU A 202 17.83 9.43 14.92
CA LEU A 202 16.39 9.30 14.74
C LEU A 202 15.79 8.38 15.81
N LYS A 203 14.79 8.87 16.52
CA LYS A 203 14.00 8.10 17.48
C LYS A 203 13.15 7.04 16.77
N MET A 204 12.57 6.11 17.52
CA MET A 204 11.62 5.14 16.98
C MET A 204 10.40 5.87 16.41
N GLY A 205 9.97 5.50 15.19
CA GLY A 205 8.87 6.18 14.48
C GLY A 205 9.25 7.48 13.77
N GLU A 206 10.38 8.09 14.10
CA GLU A 206 10.80 9.33 13.47
C GLU A 206 11.30 9.11 12.04
N HIS A 207 10.96 10.04 11.14
CA HIS A 207 11.34 10.02 9.73
C HIS A 207 12.22 11.23 9.38
N LYS A 208 13.02 11.09 8.34
CA LYS A 208 13.77 12.22 7.80
C LYS A 208 12.82 13.27 7.21
N SER A 209 13.07 14.54 7.49
CA SER A 209 12.28 15.67 6.97
C SER A 209 12.77 16.15 5.61
N ILE A 210 14.07 16.05 5.32
CA ILE A 210 14.70 16.53 4.10
C ILE A 210 14.97 15.35 3.16
N GLN A 211 14.56 15.47 1.90
CA GLN A 211 14.68 14.38 0.93
C GLN A 211 16.14 14.00 0.61
N THR A 212 17.05 14.97 0.59
CA THR A 212 18.46 14.76 0.32
C THR A 212 19.20 14.06 1.45
N ASP A 213 18.70 14.15 2.68
CA ASP A 213 19.30 13.48 3.82
C ASP A 213 19.22 11.96 3.68
N ARG A 214 20.15 11.27 4.29
CA ARG A 214 20.27 9.81 4.27
C ARG A 214 20.25 9.26 5.68
N VAL A 215 19.91 8.00 5.81
CA VAL A 215 19.91 7.29 7.09
C VAL A 215 20.94 6.18 7.02
N VAL A 216 21.81 6.09 8.03
CA VAL A 216 22.74 4.99 8.21
C VAL A 216 22.47 4.29 9.54
N LEU A 217 22.85 3.01 9.62
CA LEU A 217 22.84 2.29 10.89
C LEU A 217 24.17 2.51 11.60
N VAL A 218 24.10 2.82 12.87
CA VAL A 218 25.27 2.97 13.77
C VAL A 218 25.08 2.11 15.01
N ARG A 219 26.16 1.87 15.73
CA ARG A 219 26.13 1.19 17.03
C ARG A 219 25.23 1.95 17.99
N GLY A 220 24.42 1.21 18.74
CA GLY A 220 23.58 1.71 19.84
C GLY A 220 24.37 1.77 21.17
N PRO A 221 23.65 1.84 22.30
CA PRO A 221 24.23 1.79 23.63
C PRO A 221 25.07 0.51 23.84
N GLU A 222 26.19 0.65 24.54
CA GLU A 222 27.14 -0.46 24.78
C GLU A 222 26.51 -1.60 25.56
N GLU A 223 25.56 -1.30 26.46
CA GLU A 223 24.83 -2.31 27.22
C GLU A 223 24.01 -3.22 26.30
N GLU A 224 23.32 -2.64 25.31
CA GLU A 224 22.53 -3.41 24.35
C GLU A 224 23.46 -4.25 23.44
N ILE A 225 24.61 -3.72 23.06
CA ILE A 225 25.59 -4.45 22.24
C ILE A 225 26.12 -5.65 23.00
N LYS A 226 26.47 -5.49 24.29
CA LYS A 226 26.90 -6.60 25.15
C LYS A 226 25.83 -7.69 25.27
N ILE A 227 24.55 -7.31 25.35
CA ILE A 227 23.44 -8.26 25.36
C ILE A 227 23.37 -9.03 24.04
N VAL A 228 23.51 -8.36 22.89
CA VAL A 228 23.55 -9.04 21.57
C VAL A 228 24.71 -10.04 21.53
N GLN A 229 25.91 -9.63 21.93
CA GLN A 229 27.07 -10.53 21.99
C GLN A 229 26.85 -11.71 22.93
N TRP A 230 26.26 -11.47 24.09
CA TRP A 230 25.92 -12.51 25.06
C TRP A 230 24.89 -13.51 24.48
N ILE A 231 23.87 -13.06 23.74
CA ILE A 231 22.91 -13.93 23.06
C ILE A 231 23.65 -14.90 22.12
N PHE A 232 24.57 -14.37 21.27
CA PHE A 232 25.37 -15.21 20.38
C PHE A 232 26.26 -16.19 21.13
N GLN A 233 26.93 -15.75 22.21
CA GLN A 233 27.79 -16.60 23.02
C GLN A 233 27.00 -17.75 23.69
N MET A 234 25.81 -17.45 24.25
CA MET A 234 24.97 -18.46 24.89
C MET A 234 24.44 -19.47 23.88
N PHE A 235 24.12 -19.05 22.67
CA PHE A 235 23.64 -19.95 21.63
C PHE A 235 24.75 -20.83 21.06
N ILE A 236 25.89 -20.23 20.67
CA ILE A 236 27.00 -20.94 19.99
C ILE A 236 27.86 -21.70 20.98
N GLY A 237 28.33 -21.03 22.03
CA GLY A 237 29.26 -21.60 23.02
C GLY A 237 28.57 -22.34 24.16
N GLY A 238 27.41 -21.82 24.59
CA GLY A 238 26.64 -22.39 25.70
C GLY A 238 25.64 -23.44 25.29
N GLY A 239 25.36 -23.66 24.02
CA GLY A 239 24.38 -24.62 23.51
C GLY A 239 22.94 -24.40 24.00
N LYS A 240 22.63 -23.21 24.51
CA LYS A 240 21.30 -22.88 25.04
C LYS A 240 20.27 -22.72 23.96
N ALA A 241 19.06 -23.22 24.20
CA ALA A 241 17.92 -22.98 23.30
C ALA A 241 17.50 -21.51 23.33
N GLU A 242 16.93 -21.02 22.23
CA GLU A 242 16.44 -19.63 22.10
C GLU A 242 15.43 -19.26 23.21
N SER A 243 14.60 -20.18 23.65
CA SER A 243 13.65 -20.01 24.76
C SER A 243 14.34 -19.85 26.12
N GLU A 244 15.42 -20.56 26.37
CA GLU A 244 16.21 -20.46 27.60
C GLU A 244 16.97 -19.14 27.70
N ILE A 245 17.49 -18.67 26.54
CA ILE A 245 18.13 -17.35 26.41
C ILE A 245 17.11 -16.25 26.72
N ALA A 246 15.91 -16.35 26.15
CA ALA A 246 14.84 -15.39 26.41
C ALA A 246 14.44 -15.35 27.89
N ALA A 247 14.27 -16.52 28.51
CA ALA A 247 13.95 -16.62 29.95
C ALA A 247 15.06 -15.99 30.82
N SER A 248 16.33 -16.24 30.47
CA SER A 248 17.47 -15.65 31.19
C SER A 248 17.53 -14.14 31.11
N LEU A 249 17.20 -13.54 29.94
CA LEU A 249 17.13 -12.10 29.77
C LEU A 249 15.97 -11.47 30.55
N ASN A 250 14.82 -12.13 30.58
CA ASN A 250 13.65 -11.68 31.33
C ASN A 250 13.91 -11.74 32.85
N ALA A 251 14.57 -12.79 33.33
CA ALA A 251 14.97 -12.92 34.75
C ALA A 251 15.94 -11.81 35.19
N GLN A 252 16.75 -11.29 34.28
CA GLN A 252 17.63 -10.12 34.50
C GLN A 252 16.92 -8.80 34.34
N GLY A 253 15.61 -8.78 34.04
CA GLY A 253 14.83 -7.55 33.83
C GLY A 253 15.13 -6.82 32.51
N VAL A 254 15.89 -7.43 31.60
CA VAL A 254 16.24 -6.83 30.30
C VAL A 254 15.01 -6.79 29.41
N LYS A 255 14.70 -5.64 28.83
CA LYS A 255 13.59 -5.47 27.87
C LYS A 255 14.11 -5.29 26.45
N THR A 256 13.27 -5.63 25.48
CA THR A 256 13.54 -5.36 24.05
C THR A 256 13.51 -3.86 23.75
N ASP A 257 13.93 -3.46 22.54
CA ASP A 257 13.83 -2.08 22.03
C ASP A 257 12.40 -1.50 22.01
N PHE A 258 11.38 -2.35 22.09
CA PHE A 258 9.97 -1.98 22.24
C PHE A 258 9.48 -1.99 23.70
N GLY A 259 10.38 -2.17 24.69
CA GLY A 259 10.02 -2.25 26.11
C GLY A 259 9.28 -3.54 26.50
N ARG A 260 9.25 -4.56 25.64
CA ARG A 260 8.58 -5.84 25.84
C ARG A 260 9.53 -6.89 26.40
N GLU A 261 8.96 -7.96 26.91
CA GLU A 261 9.72 -9.14 27.29
C GLU A 261 10.28 -9.88 26.07
N TRP A 262 11.41 -10.56 26.30
CA TRP A 262 11.99 -11.43 25.30
C TRP A 262 11.19 -12.72 25.17
N ASN A 263 11.10 -13.22 23.97
CA ASN A 263 10.55 -14.52 23.66
C ASN A 263 11.46 -15.22 22.63
N ARG A 264 11.18 -16.49 22.37
CA ARG A 264 11.93 -17.29 21.39
C ARG A 264 12.07 -16.54 20.04
N GLY A 265 10.98 -15.96 19.52
CA GLY A 265 10.98 -15.28 18.22
C GLY A 265 11.86 -14.04 18.19
N THR A 266 11.93 -13.27 19.29
CA THR A 266 12.81 -12.09 19.36
C THR A 266 14.29 -12.48 19.43
N VAL A 267 14.63 -13.55 20.16
CA VAL A 267 15.99 -14.10 20.17
C VAL A 267 16.36 -14.65 18.79
N HIS A 268 15.46 -15.40 18.15
CA HIS A 268 15.65 -15.89 16.78
C HIS A 268 15.92 -14.76 15.79
N GLN A 269 15.18 -13.65 15.91
CA GLN A 269 15.39 -12.47 15.07
C GLN A 269 16.78 -11.84 15.26
N ILE A 270 17.35 -11.89 16.47
CA ILE A 270 18.73 -11.43 16.70
C ILE A 270 19.72 -12.38 16.01
N LEU A 271 19.60 -13.67 16.26
CA LEU A 271 20.54 -14.69 15.76
C LEU A 271 20.56 -14.79 14.22
N THR A 272 19.44 -14.54 13.57
CA THR A 272 19.30 -14.64 12.10
C THR A 272 19.42 -13.29 11.38
N ASN A 273 19.64 -12.20 12.10
CA ASN A 273 19.69 -10.88 11.49
C ASN A 273 21.10 -10.51 11.02
N GLU A 274 21.26 -10.52 9.73
CA GLU A 274 22.55 -10.24 9.07
C GLU A 274 23.13 -8.84 9.32
N LYS A 275 22.36 -7.91 9.87
CA LYS A 275 22.87 -6.60 10.27
C LYS A 275 23.97 -6.71 11.34
N TYR A 276 23.91 -7.72 12.21
CA TYR A 276 24.91 -7.91 13.27
C TYR A 276 26.25 -8.43 12.76
N ILE A 277 26.30 -8.98 11.55
CA ILE A 277 27.53 -9.32 10.84
C ILE A 277 27.94 -8.26 9.82
N GLY A 278 27.25 -7.11 9.80
CA GLY A 278 27.57 -5.97 8.96
C GLY A 278 26.92 -5.95 7.58
N ASN A 279 25.98 -6.82 7.31
CA ASN A 279 25.27 -6.84 6.03
C ASN A 279 24.03 -5.95 6.05
N ASN A 280 23.82 -5.21 4.97
CA ASN A 280 22.59 -4.47 4.74
C ASN A 280 21.73 -5.23 3.73
N VAL A 281 20.68 -5.89 4.22
CA VAL A 281 19.81 -6.73 3.40
C VAL A 281 18.49 -6.03 3.15
N TYR A 282 18.07 -6.00 1.89
CA TYR A 282 16.84 -5.39 1.44
C TYR A 282 16.04 -6.37 0.58
N HIS A 283 14.72 -6.27 0.65
CA HIS A 283 13.81 -7.04 -0.20
C HIS A 283 13.84 -8.57 0.02
N ARG A 284 13.87 -9.00 1.27
CA ARG A 284 13.76 -10.45 1.62
C ARG A 284 12.41 -11.04 1.20
N THR A 285 11.36 -10.23 1.22
CA THR A 285 10.01 -10.63 0.83
C THR A 285 9.42 -9.59 -0.08
N SER A 286 8.66 -10.01 -1.09
CA SER A 286 7.94 -9.13 -1.99
C SER A 286 6.45 -9.43 -1.95
N CYS A 287 5.66 -8.42 -1.62
CA CYS A 287 4.19 -8.43 -1.77
C CYS A 287 3.74 -7.50 -2.90
N LYS A 288 4.68 -7.04 -3.75
CA LYS A 288 4.45 -6.09 -4.82
C LYS A 288 3.46 -6.63 -5.84
N LEU A 289 2.32 -5.96 -5.99
CA LEU A 289 1.29 -6.24 -7.00
C LEU A 289 0.77 -7.70 -7.02
N LYS A 290 0.90 -8.45 -5.94
CA LYS A 290 0.46 -9.86 -5.86
C LYS A 290 -0.85 -9.96 -5.10
N LYS A 291 -1.80 -10.74 -5.65
CA LYS A 291 -3.09 -11.05 -5.02
C LYS A 291 -2.96 -11.96 -3.79
N LYS A 292 -1.85 -12.70 -3.65
CA LYS A 292 -1.55 -13.57 -2.50
C LYS A 292 -0.30 -13.06 -1.77
N HIS A 293 -0.39 -12.96 -0.45
CA HIS A 293 0.76 -12.70 0.41
C HIS A 293 1.76 -13.85 0.37
N TRP A 294 3.05 -13.50 0.37
CA TRP A 294 4.20 -14.34 0.68
C TRP A 294 4.64 -15.31 -0.43
N GLU A 295 5.48 -14.83 -1.31
CA GLU A 295 6.48 -15.65 -1.96
C GLU A 295 7.86 -15.14 -1.57
N PHE A 296 8.70 -16.05 -1.05
CA PHE A 296 10.11 -15.82 -0.84
C PHE A 296 10.76 -15.72 -2.22
N ILE A 297 11.13 -14.51 -2.65
CA ILE A 297 11.81 -14.32 -3.92
C ILE A 297 13.30 -14.39 -3.63
N GLY A 298 13.89 -15.58 -3.78
CA GLY A 298 15.31 -15.84 -3.55
C GLY A 298 16.29 -15.17 -4.53
N TYR A 299 15.85 -14.26 -5.40
CA TYR A 299 16.67 -13.79 -6.52
C TYR A 299 17.07 -12.30 -6.49
N GLU A 300 16.63 -11.51 -5.54
CA GLU A 300 17.01 -10.09 -5.48
C GLU A 300 17.34 -9.62 -4.05
N LEU A 301 18.11 -10.45 -3.32
CA LEU A 301 18.73 -9.99 -2.09
C LEU A 301 19.86 -9.01 -2.45
N VAL A 302 19.66 -7.73 -2.17
CA VAL A 302 20.76 -6.75 -2.29
C VAL A 302 21.63 -6.90 -1.04
N TRP A 303 22.73 -7.59 -1.19
CA TRP A 303 23.76 -7.76 -0.19
C TRP A 303 24.79 -6.63 -0.32
N TYR A 304 25.05 -5.93 0.75
CA TYR A 304 26.12 -4.96 0.78
C TYR A 304 26.78 -4.91 2.17
N PRO A 305 28.10 -5.07 2.26
CA PRO A 305 28.80 -4.94 3.52
C PRO A 305 28.67 -3.50 4.02
N ASN A 306 28.04 -3.33 5.17
CA ASN A 306 27.94 -2.04 5.82
C ASN A 306 29.25 -1.76 6.57
N ARG A 307 30.18 -1.03 5.96
CA ARG A 307 31.48 -0.69 6.52
C ARG A 307 31.40 -0.01 7.90
N MET A 308 30.29 0.65 8.23
CA MET A 308 30.09 1.28 9.53
C MET A 308 29.69 0.32 10.66
N LEU A 309 29.26 -0.90 10.33
CA LEU A 309 28.86 -1.93 11.30
C LEU A 309 29.94 -3.01 11.55
N GLN A 310 31.13 -2.89 10.96
CA GLN A 310 32.21 -3.90 11.06
C GLN A 310 32.66 -4.26 12.49
N ALA A 311 32.09 -3.66 13.51
CA ALA A 311 32.56 -3.78 14.87
C ALA A 311 31.69 -4.63 15.80
N ILE A 312 30.65 -5.36 15.30
CA ILE A 312 29.87 -6.28 16.14
C ILE A 312 30.31 -7.73 15.94
N LYS A 313 31.39 -8.00 15.20
CA LYS A 313 31.94 -9.33 15.12
C LYS A 313 32.32 -9.78 16.53
N PRO A 314 31.83 -10.93 17.02
CA PRO A 314 32.47 -11.61 18.13
C PRO A 314 33.88 -11.98 17.66
N GLY A 315 34.89 -11.61 18.45
CA GLY A 315 36.27 -12.05 18.27
C GLY A 315 36.39 -13.54 18.36
#